data_acc4f83282654ea9cd0ea62ae495dcd6
#
_entry.id   acc4f83282654ea9cd0ea62ae495dcd6
#
_cell.length_a   1.000
_cell.length_b   1.000
_cell.length_c   1.000
_cell.angle_alpha   90.00
_cell.angle_beta   90.00
_cell.angle_gamma   90.00
#
_symmetry.space_group_name_H-M   'P 1'
#
loop_
_entity.id
_entity.type
_entity.pdbx_description
1 polymer ?
#
loop_
_entity_poly.entity_id
_entity_poly.type
_entity_poly.pdbx_seq_one_letter_code
_entity_poly.pdbx_strand_id
1 'polypeptide(L)'
;MLDRIDIHIEVPSVKYKELVDTSSCESSAQIRERVKKARDIQLERFKDGRIFCNAHMSHKQIRKYCKLGQKEQDLLKMAMTELNFSARAYNKILKIARTIADIEGSEDIIADHISEAIQYRSLDRDIFFS
;
A
#
# COMPACT_ATOMS: atom_id res chain seq x y z
N MET A 1 12.13 -3.73 -13.88
CA MET A 1 12.58 -4.31 -12.60
C MET A 1 11.87 -3.73 -11.38
N LEU A 2 11.70 -2.40 -11.32
CA LEU A 2 11.04 -1.76 -10.16
C LEU A 2 9.57 -2.13 -10.01
N ASP A 3 8.89 -2.52 -11.07
CA ASP A 3 7.49 -2.93 -10.97
C ASP A 3 7.29 -4.24 -10.21
N ARG A 4 8.36 -4.98 -9.93
CA ARG A 4 8.34 -6.17 -9.07
C ARG A 4 8.45 -5.83 -7.60
N ILE A 5 8.86 -4.61 -7.28
CA ILE A 5 8.96 -4.14 -5.89
C ILE A 5 7.65 -3.46 -5.55
N ASP A 6 7.00 -3.89 -4.46
CA ASP A 6 5.67 -3.38 -4.10
C ASP A 6 5.70 -1.95 -3.59
N ILE A 7 6.66 -1.62 -2.74
CA ILE A 7 6.73 -0.30 -2.10
C ILE A 7 8.12 0.30 -2.30
N HIS A 8 8.15 1.55 -2.77
CA HIS A 8 9.38 2.32 -2.94
C HIS A 8 9.34 3.53 -2.03
N ILE A 9 10.36 3.72 -1.21
CA ILE A 9 10.46 4.85 -0.30
C ILE A 9 11.84 5.48 -0.45
N GLU A 10 11.84 6.81 -0.59
CA GLU A 10 13.08 7.57 -0.55
C GLU A 10 13.33 8.02 0.88
N VAL A 11 14.50 7.65 1.43
CA VAL A 11 14.87 8.01 2.80
C VAL A 11 15.96 9.08 2.73
N PRO A 12 15.65 10.33 3.10
CA PRO A 12 16.65 11.39 3.11
C PRO A 12 17.64 11.21 4.25
N SER A 13 18.79 11.88 4.13
CA SER A 13 19.80 11.86 5.19
C SER A 13 19.25 12.46 6.46
N VAL A 14 19.49 11.79 7.59
CA VAL A 14 19.02 12.24 8.90
C VAL A 14 19.95 13.31 9.44
N LYS A 15 19.41 14.45 9.87
CA LYS A 15 20.18 15.53 10.49
C LYS A 15 20.58 15.14 11.91
N TYR A 16 21.72 15.67 12.38
CA TYR A 16 22.22 15.37 13.72
C TYR A 16 21.16 15.62 14.81
N LYS A 17 20.41 16.72 14.70
CA LYS A 17 19.37 17.03 15.69
C LYS A 17 18.29 15.96 15.75
N GLU A 18 17.96 15.36 14.59
CA GLU A 18 16.96 14.30 14.53
C GLU A 18 17.48 13.00 15.14
N LEU A 19 18.79 12.75 14.99
CA LEU A 19 19.41 11.54 15.58
C LEU A 19 19.39 11.56 17.11
N VAL A 20 19.51 12.73 17.72
CA VAL A 20 19.53 12.86 19.17
C VAL A 20 18.14 13.12 19.76
N ASP A 21 17.15 13.35 18.94
CA ASP A 21 15.78 13.54 19.37
C ASP A 21 15.10 12.18 19.59
N THR A 22 14.80 11.88 20.86
CA THR A 22 14.16 10.60 21.23
C THR A 22 12.68 10.75 21.51
N SER A 23 12.11 11.95 21.32
CA SER A 23 10.78 12.27 21.86
C SER A 23 9.60 11.88 20.97
N SER A 24 9.83 11.47 19.69
CA SER A 24 8.73 11.34 18.74
C SER A 24 8.67 10.01 17.99
N CYS A 25 9.53 9.07 18.28
CA CYS A 25 9.54 7.79 17.56
C CYS A 25 8.54 6.80 18.14
N GLU A 26 7.72 6.22 17.27
CA GLU A 26 6.82 5.14 17.64
C GLU A 26 7.65 3.91 18.04
N SER A 27 7.23 3.22 19.08
CA SER A 27 7.94 2.02 19.53
C SER A 27 7.73 0.84 18.59
N SER A 28 8.69 -0.10 18.60
CA SER A 28 8.56 -1.35 17.86
C SER A 28 7.35 -2.16 18.30
N ALA A 29 6.99 -2.08 19.59
CA ALA A 29 5.82 -2.78 20.12
C ALA A 29 4.52 -2.23 19.53
N GLN A 30 4.42 -0.91 19.37
CA GLN A 30 3.25 -0.26 18.77
C GLN A 30 3.12 -0.63 17.29
N ILE A 31 4.22 -0.64 16.55
CA ILE A 31 4.24 -1.04 15.14
C ILE A 31 3.84 -2.50 15.01
N ARG A 32 4.39 -3.37 15.87
CA ARG A 32 4.07 -4.81 15.86
C ARG A 32 2.57 -5.04 16.09
N GLU A 33 1.98 -4.30 17.01
CA GLU A 33 0.54 -4.43 17.30
C GLU A 33 -0.32 -4.08 16.11
N ARG A 34 -0.01 -3.01 15.39
CA ARG A 34 -0.73 -2.63 14.18
C ARG A 34 -0.58 -3.66 13.07
N VAL A 35 0.63 -4.16 12.87
CA VAL A 35 0.91 -5.19 11.87
C VAL A 35 0.16 -6.47 12.21
N LYS A 36 0.14 -6.86 13.48
CA LYS A 36 -0.57 -8.04 13.93
C LYS A 36 -2.07 -7.94 13.65
N LYS A 37 -2.67 -6.80 13.95
CA LYS A 37 -4.09 -6.56 13.67
C LYS A 37 -4.39 -6.68 12.17
N ALA A 38 -3.55 -6.07 11.34
CA ALA A 38 -3.72 -6.16 9.89
C ALA A 38 -3.60 -7.61 9.41
N ARG A 39 -2.64 -8.35 9.93
CA ARG A 39 -2.46 -9.76 9.57
C ARG A 39 -3.65 -10.63 10.00
N ASP A 40 -4.19 -10.38 11.18
CA ASP A 40 -5.36 -11.11 11.66
C ASP A 40 -6.57 -10.86 10.76
N ILE A 41 -6.77 -9.64 10.30
CA ILE A 41 -7.82 -9.30 9.34
C ILE A 41 -7.63 -10.08 8.04
N GLN A 42 -6.41 -10.17 7.55
CA GLN A 42 -6.12 -10.89 6.30
C GLN A 42 -6.29 -12.40 6.46
N LEU A 43 -5.86 -12.95 7.58
CA LEU A 43 -6.05 -14.37 7.87
C LEU A 43 -7.53 -14.74 7.92
N GLU A 44 -8.35 -13.89 8.53
CA GLU A 44 -9.79 -14.10 8.55
C GLU A 44 -10.40 -13.97 7.15
N ARG A 45 -9.94 -13.00 6.36
CA ARG A 45 -10.40 -12.80 4.98
C ARG A 45 -10.17 -14.01 4.11
N PHE A 46 -9.03 -14.66 4.26
CA PHE A 46 -8.60 -15.77 3.40
C PHE A 46 -8.67 -17.14 4.07
N LYS A 47 -9.40 -17.28 5.17
CA LYS A 47 -9.44 -18.52 5.95
C LYS A 47 -9.88 -19.75 5.14
N ASP A 48 -10.73 -19.55 4.14
CA ASP A 48 -11.22 -20.63 3.29
C ASP A 48 -10.37 -20.84 2.02
N GLY A 49 -9.30 -20.07 1.87
CA GLY A 49 -8.47 -20.10 0.69
C GLY A 49 -7.06 -20.66 0.94
N ARG A 50 -6.26 -20.65 -0.12
CA ARG A 50 -4.88 -21.14 -0.07
C ARG A 50 -3.85 -20.07 0.18
N ILE A 51 -4.28 -18.80 0.32
CA ILE A 51 -3.38 -17.68 0.55
C ILE A 51 -3.60 -17.12 1.95
N PHE A 52 -2.63 -16.37 2.43
CA PHE A 52 -2.63 -15.86 3.80
C PHE A 52 -2.49 -14.34 3.90
N CYS A 53 -2.24 -13.65 2.80
CA CYS A 53 -2.04 -12.20 2.80
C CYS A 53 -2.46 -11.58 1.47
N ASN A 54 -2.65 -10.25 1.49
CA ASN A 54 -3.09 -9.50 0.32
C ASN A 54 -2.12 -9.60 -0.86
N ALA A 55 -0.82 -9.70 -0.58
CA ALA A 55 0.20 -9.75 -1.62
C ALA A 55 0.02 -10.93 -2.58
N HIS A 56 -0.60 -12.01 -2.12
CA HIS A 56 -0.81 -13.21 -2.90
C HIS A 56 -2.18 -13.30 -3.57
N MET A 57 -2.99 -12.25 -3.50
CA MET A 57 -4.30 -12.25 -4.13
C MET A 57 -4.21 -12.46 -5.64
N SER A 58 -5.08 -13.32 -6.17
CA SER A 58 -5.29 -13.47 -7.60
C SER A 58 -6.10 -12.29 -8.13
N HIS A 59 -6.15 -12.14 -9.46
CA HIS A 59 -6.94 -11.10 -10.09
C HIS A 59 -8.42 -11.15 -9.66
N LYS A 60 -8.97 -12.34 -9.55
CA LYS A 60 -10.35 -12.55 -9.10
C LYS A 60 -10.54 -12.06 -7.65
N GLN A 61 -9.57 -12.35 -6.79
CA GLN A 61 -9.63 -11.93 -5.38
C GLN A 61 -9.46 -10.42 -5.24
N ILE A 62 -8.62 -9.81 -6.07
CA ILE A 62 -8.49 -8.36 -6.11
C ILE A 62 -9.84 -7.72 -6.44
N ARG A 63 -10.55 -8.24 -7.43
CA ARG A 63 -11.88 -7.73 -7.77
C ARG A 63 -12.88 -7.87 -6.62
N LYS A 64 -12.76 -8.95 -5.86
CA LYS A 64 -13.67 -9.24 -4.75
C LYS A 64 -13.39 -8.37 -3.52
N TYR A 65 -12.12 -8.22 -3.15
CA TYR A 65 -11.73 -7.60 -1.88
C TYR A 65 -11.24 -6.16 -2.00
N CYS A 66 -10.91 -5.73 -3.19
CA CYS A 66 -10.40 -4.38 -3.44
C CYS A 66 -11.40 -3.54 -4.24
N LYS A 67 -12.68 -3.60 -3.85
CA LYS A 67 -13.71 -2.81 -4.50
C LYS A 67 -13.53 -1.33 -4.20
N LEU A 68 -13.66 -0.52 -5.24
CA LEU A 68 -13.49 0.93 -5.14
C LEU A 68 -14.80 1.63 -5.48
N GLY A 69 -15.07 2.74 -4.76
CA GLY A 69 -16.14 3.63 -5.15
C GLY A 69 -15.78 4.43 -6.39
N GLN A 70 -16.72 5.19 -6.92
CA GLN A 70 -16.48 5.96 -8.15
C GLN A 70 -15.34 6.97 -7.99
N LYS A 71 -15.28 7.65 -6.85
CA LYS A 71 -14.24 8.63 -6.57
C LYS A 71 -12.85 8.00 -6.58
N GLU A 72 -12.73 6.84 -5.95
CA GLU A 72 -11.48 6.10 -5.85
C GLU A 72 -11.05 5.55 -7.22
N GLN A 73 -12.00 5.08 -8.01
CA GLN A 73 -11.72 4.61 -9.38
C GLN A 73 -11.22 5.75 -10.26
N ASP A 74 -11.85 6.91 -10.17
CA ASP A 74 -11.46 8.08 -10.95
C ASP A 74 -10.06 8.55 -10.58
N LEU A 75 -9.74 8.58 -9.29
CA LEU A 75 -8.43 8.95 -8.80
C LEU A 75 -7.35 7.99 -9.32
N LEU A 76 -7.60 6.69 -9.24
CA LEU A 76 -6.65 5.68 -9.70
C LEU A 76 -6.47 5.75 -11.22
N LYS A 77 -7.56 5.93 -11.96
CA LYS A 77 -7.50 6.05 -13.43
C LYS A 77 -6.66 7.26 -13.85
N MET A 78 -6.85 8.39 -13.19
CA MET A 78 -6.07 9.59 -13.46
C MET A 78 -4.58 9.35 -13.19
N ALA A 79 -4.25 8.73 -12.07
CA ALA A 79 -2.87 8.43 -11.71
C ALA A 79 -2.23 7.46 -12.71
N MET A 80 -2.95 6.43 -13.13
CA MET A 80 -2.47 5.46 -14.12
C MET A 80 -2.11 6.16 -15.43
N THR A 81 -2.95 7.10 -15.86
CA THR A 81 -2.74 7.84 -17.11
C THR A 81 -1.56 8.82 -16.98
N GLU A 82 -1.54 9.63 -15.91
CA GLU A 82 -0.52 10.67 -15.73
C GLU A 82 0.86 10.12 -15.40
N LEU A 83 0.91 9.07 -14.59
CA LEU A 83 2.16 8.46 -14.16
C LEU A 83 2.60 7.28 -15.04
N ASN A 84 1.78 6.94 -16.02
CA ASN A 84 2.08 5.88 -16.99
C ASN A 84 2.44 4.56 -16.32
N PHE A 85 1.68 4.16 -15.30
CA PHE A 85 1.87 2.89 -14.62
C PHE A 85 1.41 1.71 -15.48
N SER A 86 2.09 0.57 -15.33
CA SER A 86 1.72 -0.67 -16.00
C SER A 86 0.50 -1.33 -15.34
N ALA A 87 -0.09 -2.32 -16.04
CA ALA A 87 -1.18 -3.12 -15.46
C ALA A 87 -0.72 -3.85 -14.18
N ARG A 88 0.56 -4.25 -14.14
CA ARG A 88 1.14 -4.89 -12.97
C ARG A 88 1.19 -3.90 -11.79
N ALA A 89 1.56 -2.65 -12.05
CA ALA A 89 1.55 -1.62 -11.03
C ALA A 89 0.14 -1.35 -10.52
N TYR A 90 -0.86 -1.37 -11.40
CA TYR A 90 -2.26 -1.23 -11.00
C TYR A 90 -2.66 -2.26 -9.96
N ASN A 91 -2.38 -3.53 -10.20
CA ASN A 91 -2.71 -4.59 -9.25
C ASN A 91 -1.95 -4.43 -7.93
N LYS A 92 -0.69 -4.03 -7.98
CA LYS A 92 0.11 -3.80 -6.78
C LYS A 92 -0.42 -2.63 -5.95
N ILE A 93 -0.84 -1.55 -6.62
CA ILE A 93 -1.44 -0.40 -5.94
C ILE A 93 -2.70 -0.84 -5.18
N LEU A 94 -3.55 -1.65 -5.79
CA LEU A 94 -4.76 -2.14 -5.13
C LEU A 94 -4.44 -3.01 -3.91
N LYS A 95 -3.46 -3.89 -4.01
CA LYS A 95 -3.03 -4.72 -2.88
C LYS A 95 -2.48 -3.88 -1.74
N ILE A 96 -1.68 -2.87 -2.07
CA ILE A 96 -1.10 -1.96 -1.08
C ILE A 96 -2.22 -1.14 -0.41
N ALA A 97 -3.15 -0.60 -1.19
CA ALA A 97 -4.26 0.17 -0.66
C ALA A 97 -5.14 -0.68 0.28
N ARG A 98 -5.40 -1.95 -0.08
CA ARG A 98 -6.14 -2.85 0.80
C ARG A 98 -5.39 -3.10 2.12
N THR A 99 -4.08 -3.24 2.03
CA THR A 99 -3.23 -3.45 3.22
C THR A 99 -3.23 -2.21 4.11
N ILE A 100 -3.14 -1.01 3.53
CA ILE A 100 -3.21 0.24 4.28
C ILE A 100 -4.56 0.34 5.01
N ALA A 101 -5.65 0.03 4.32
CA ALA A 101 -6.98 0.02 4.92
C ALA A 101 -7.07 -0.99 6.07
N ASP A 102 -6.46 -2.17 5.91
CA ASP A 102 -6.41 -3.18 6.97
C ASP A 102 -5.67 -2.67 8.21
N ILE A 103 -4.55 -1.97 8.01
CA ILE A 103 -3.77 -1.39 9.11
C ILE A 103 -4.59 -0.36 9.87
N GLU A 104 -5.41 0.42 9.17
CA GLU A 104 -6.29 1.41 9.78
C GLU A 104 -7.57 0.81 10.35
N GLY A 105 -7.84 -0.46 10.06
CA GLY A 105 -9.09 -1.11 10.47
C GLY A 105 -10.29 -0.69 9.65
N SER A 106 -10.08 -0.17 8.45
CA SER A 106 -11.16 0.27 7.56
C SER A 106 -11.70 -0.90 6.74
N GLU A 107 -13.02 -1.01 6.66
CA GLU A 107 -13.66 -2.04 5.84
C GLU A 107 -13.48 -1.76 4.34
N ASP A 108 -13.52 -0.49 3.97
CA ASP A 108 -13.46 -0.07 2.58
C ASP A 108 -12.16 0.67 2.29
N ILE A 109 -11.74 0.58 1.03
CA ILE A 109 -10.62 1.37 0.53
C ILE A 109 -11.15 2.76 0.18
N ILE A 110 -10.60 3.79 0.79
CA ILE A 110 -10.98 5.18 0.51
C ILE A 110 -9.88 5.88 -0.29
N ALA A 111 -10.19 7.11 -0.76
CA ALA A 111 -9.27 7.87 -1.61
C ALA A 111 -7.89 8.06 -0.96
N ASP A 112 -7.84 8.28 0.36
CA ASP A 112 -6.57 8.45 1.09
C ASP A 112 -5.68 7.23 0.97
N HIS A 113 -6.27 6.02 1.03
CA HIS A 113 -5.52 4.78 0.87
C HIS A 113 -4.92 4.65 -0.52
N ILE A 114 -5.70 5.02 -1.54
CA ILE A 114 -5.23 5.00 -2.93
C ILE A 114 -4.10 6.00 -3.13
N SER A 115 -4.25 7.21 -2.61
CA SER A 115 -3.22 8.26 -2.72
C SER A 115 -1.90 7.81 -2.08
N GLU A 116 -1.96 7.21 -0.90
CA GLU A 116 -0.78 6.71 -0.21
C GLU A 116 -0.12 5.58 -1.00
N ALA A 117 -0.91 4.64 -1.51
CA ALA A 117 -0.39 3.54 -2.31
C ALA A 117 0.30 4.03 -3.58
N ILE A 118 -0.25 5.05 -4.23
CA ILE A 118 0.35 5.66 -5.42
C ILE A 118 1.70 6.29 -5.07
N GLN A 119 1.79 6.99 -3.93
CA GLN A 119 3.04 7.59 -3.49
C GLN A 119 4.15 6.56 -3.33
N TYR A 120 3.83 5.38 -2.81
CA TYR A 120 4.81 4.31 -2.64
C TYR A 120 5.29 3.72 -3.98
N ARG A 121 4.61 4.02 -5.07
CA ARG A 121 4.98 3.57 -6.41
C ARG A 121 5.57 4.67 -7.28
N SER A 122 5.60 5.90 -6.81
CA SER A 122 6.04 7.05 -7.62
C SER A 122 7.52 7.00 -8.01
N LEU A 123 8.35 6.30 -7.23
CA LEU A 123 9.79 6.16 -7.54
C LEU A 123 10.05 5.39 -8.84
N ASP A 124 9.12 4.53 -9.27
CA ASP A 124 9.22 3.86 -10.57
C ASP A 124 9.42 4.89 -11.69
N ARG A 125 8.63 5.95 -11.63
CA ARG A 125 8.70 7.01 -12.63
C ARG A 125 9.95 7.86 -12.48
N ASP A 126 10.28 8.26 -11.25
CA ASP A 126 11.41 9.14 -10.99
C ASP A 126 12.72 8.52 -11.45
N ILE A 127 12.88 7.22 -11.29
CA ILE A 127 14.08 6.51 -11.73
C ILE A 127 14.19 6.47 -13.25
N PHE A 128 13.06 6.36 -13.95
CA PHE A 128 13.06 6.28 -15.41
C PHE A 128 13.16 7.64 -16.09
N PHE A 129 12.76 8.72 -15.42
CA PHE A 129 12.64 10.04 -16.03
C PHE A 129 13.50 11.12 -15.37
N SER A 130 14.29 10.75 -14.38
CA SER A 130 15.25 11.70 -13.77
C SER A 130 16.69 11.58 -14.38
#